data_4ffd3771e402bc1c50ffdb8df6297800
#
_entry.id   4ffd3771e402bc1c50ffdb8df6297800
#
_cell.length_a   1.000
_cell.length_b   1.000
_cell.length_c   1.000
_cell.angle_alpha   90.00
_cell.angle_beta   90.00
_cell.angle_gamma   90.00
#
_symmetry.space_group_name_H-M   'P 1'
#
loop_
_entity.id
_entity.type
_entity.pdbx_description
1 polymer ?
#
loop_
_entity_poly.entity_id
_entity_poly.type
_entity_poly.pdbx_seq_one_letter_code
_entity_poly.pdbx_strand_id
1 'polypeptide(L)'
;RLPIASDTWLGFGHTMDNKENFAENTKLCAAILTGPQSTEEGGEVCTLPGGEEVNFYQVIPLYEDELDYKLEHDVDALLNKMRGISFVVNPTRQNAITRGTLSNDNFDGEMDDASYHLESIEEKELPIDPINAYNHMAIYLRWCMEHELMGEDFLKEHGEVVKQVKADPASVDLRAFIQDELDGCLFSVLFNQQGRAFAGYYYGEGDSPYYPADIDDNALRFFGPERYHSNEFQQEAYLFIPFDEDYYQAMAEVIGERFENWQGQDFDEDTLEPSEVAQAIMEYLDCECTYFPSMADDDPIMSAYSYAQRLGVREGFVPVLIKADDETLLECLVMNADPEHNADFYEFDLKTVEEYRKKMLSAPIKDGKAVLEELTGQRKEEAEDDDMDWEAEVLGEMEGGYDNDRFSCYWDSDSHMTYPLILAKIPVKNPWEIFAYLPFGNWNECPDTPDLMAVAKYWFEQHGAIPAAMSHDELEFELPTPISKERAMEVAVEQYGFCPDLDQNEDGSIGSLADVLWQSTVWYFWWD
;
A
#
# COMPACT_ATOMS: atom_id res chain seq x y z
N ARG A 1 -5.39 6.55 -28.63
CA ARG A 1 -4.01 6.96 -28.38
C ARG A 1 -4.01 8.29 -27.66
N LEU A 2 -3.56 8.32 -26.43
CA LEU A 2 -3.44 9.52 -25.61
C LEU A 2 -1.97 9.75 -25.30
N PRO A 3 -1.39 10.89 -25.64
CA PRO A 3 -0.05 11.26 -25.17
C PRO A 3 -0.15 11.63 -23.68
N ILE A 4 0.78 11.11 -22.91
CA ILE A 4 0.78 11.25 -21.46
C ILE A 4 1.90 12.17 -21.03
N ALA A 5 3.09 11.83 -21.41
CA ALA A 5 4.28 12.64 -21.31
C ALA A 5 4.96 12.59 -22.67
N SER A 6 6.01 13.39 -22.88
CA SER A 6 6.71 13.42 -24.17
C SER A 6 7.27 12.07 -24.62
N ASP A 7 7.45 11.17 -23.67
CA ASP A 7 8.11 9.86 -23.82
C ASP A 7 7.21 8.66 -23.48
N THR A 8 5.98 8.90 -23.04
CA THR A 8 5.05 7.85 -22.63
C THR A 8 3.71 8.00 -23.36
N TRP A 9 3.06 6.89 -23.69
CA TRP A 9 1.82 6.86 -24.44
C TRP A 9 0.83 5.88 -23.85
N LEU A 10 -0.41 6.32 -23.68
CA LEU A 10 -1.55 5.43 -23.50
C LEU A 10 -2.13 5.10 -24.87
N GLY A 11 -2.13 3.84 -25.22
CA GLY A 11 -2.67 3.35 -26.47
C GLY A 11 -3.65 2.22 -26.21
N PHE A 12 -4.59 2.03 -27.13
CA PHE A 12 -5.35 0.82 -27.19
C PHE A 12 -4.55 -0.19 -27.99
N GLY A 13 -4.30 -1.34 -27.41
CA GLY A 13 -3.48 -2.37 -28.01
C GLY A 13 -3.95 -3.77 -27.59
N HIS A 14 -3.30 -4.75 -28.05
CA HIS A 14 -3.55 -6.15 -27.73
C HIS A 14 -2.21 -6.87 -27.61
N THR A 15 -2.24 -8.09 -27.12
CA THR A 15 -1.05 -8.94 -27.13
C THR A 15 -0.52 -9.06 -28.56
N MET A 16 0.77 -9.05 -28.73
CA MET A 16 1.46 -8.99 -30.01
C MET A 16 1.03 -10.05 -31.02
N ASP A 17 0.55 -11.19 -30.54
CA ASP A 17 0.17 -12.34 -31.36
C ASP A 17 -1.18 -12.20 -32.07
N ASN A 18 -1.97 -11.19 -31.77
CA ASN A 18 -3.33 -11.08 -32.28
C ASN A 18 -3.76 -9.67 -32.67
N LYS A 19 -2.93 -8.98 -33.45
CA LYS A 19 -3.16 -7.60 -33.92
C LYS A 19 -4.47 -7.43 -34.72
N GLU A 20 -4.92 -8.48 -35.39
CA GLU A 20 -6.09 -8.43 -36.27
C GLU A 20 -7.42 -8.45 -35.50
N ASN A 21 -7.46 -9.07 -34.33
CA ASN A 21 -8.68 -9.19 -33.51
C ASN A 21 -8.86 -8.07 -32.50
N PHE A 22 -7.91 -7.16 -32.43
CA PHE A 22 -7.90 -6.09 -31.46
C PHE A 22 -9.13 -5.19 -31.55
N ALA A 23 -9.55 -4.80 -32.76
CA ALA A 23 -10.68 -3.90 -32.96
C ALA A 23 -12.04 -4.54 -32.65
N GLU A 24 -12.15 -5.86 -32.68
CA GLU A 24 -13.42 -6.60 -32.45
C GLU A 24 -13.61 -7.00 -30.98
N ASN A 25 -12.53 -7.15 -30.22
CA ASN A 25 -12.56 -7.59 -28.82
C ASN A 25 -12.43 -6.42 -27.82
N THR A 26 -12.53 -5.22 -28.32
CA THR A 26 -12.27 -4.01 -27.56
C THR A 26 -13.38 -3.61 -26.61
N LYS A 27 -13.45 -4.33 -25.57
CA LYS A 27 -13.81 -3.61 -24.37
C LYS A 27 -12.57 -3.33 -23.55
N LEU A 28 -11.63 -2.65 -24.09
CA LEU A 28 -10.43 -2.18 -23.43
C LEU A 28 -9.20 -3.02 -23.50
N CYS A 29 -8.40 -2.61 -24.40
CA CYS A 29 -6.98 -2.91 -24.34
C CYS A 29 -6.26 -1.59 -24.28
N ALA A 30 -5.77 -1.17 -23.15
CA ALA A 30 -4.85 -0.07 -23.05
C ALA A 30 -3.44 -0.62 -22.95
N ALA A 31 -2.55 -0.12 -23.79
CA ALA A 31 -1.14 -0.33 -23.65
C ALA A 31 -0.49 0.98 -23.26
N ILE A 32 0.26 1.01 -22.21
CA ILE A 32 1.17 2.08 -21.88
C ILE A 32 2.53 1.65 -22.34
N LEU A 33 3.11 2.45 -23.15
CA LEU A 33 4.37 2.17 -23.80
C LEU A 33 5.40 3.16 -23.26
N THR A 34 6.51 2.65 -22.78
CA THR A 34 7.61 3.48 -22.34
C THR A 34 8.31 4.13 -23.53
N GLY A 35 8.73 5.35 -23.34
CA GLY A 35 9.35 6.13 -24.37
C GLY A 35 10.78 5.74 -24.71
N PRO A 36 11.46 6.56 -25.53
CA PRO A 36 12.75 6.22 -26.14
C PRO A 36 13.92 6.05 -25.16
N GLN A 37 13.77 6.41 -23.90
CA GLN A 37 14.82 6.20 -22.89
C GLN A 37 15.01 4.74 -22.48
N SER A 38 14.02 3.92 -22.77
CA SER A 38 14.04 2.50 -22.50
C SER A 38 14.57 1.63 -23.65
N THR A 39 15.19 2.24 -24.67
CA THR A 39 15.70 1.55 -25.86
C THR A 39 17.01 0.80 -25.65
N GLU A 40 17.46 0.60 -24.43
CA GLU A 40 18.61 -0.25 -24.17
C GLU A 40 18.18 -1.72 -24.26
N GLU A 41 18.61 -2.33 -25.34
CA GLU A 41 18.69 -3.76 -25.63
C GLU A 41 17.48 -4.65 -25.28
N GLY A 42 16.60 -4.85 -26.22
CA GLY A 42 15.71 -6.02 -26.25
C GLY A 42 14.20 -5.77 -26.29
N GLY A 43 13.75 -4.53 -26.32
CA GLY A 43 12.31 -4.24 -26.44
C GLY A 43 11.73 -4.59 -27.81
N GLU A 44 10.50 -5.11 -27.85
CA GLU A 44 9.81 -5.38 -29.08
C GLU A 44 9.21 -4.11 -29.72
N VAL A 45 9.30 -3.99 -31.03
CA VAL A 45 8.72 -2.87 -31.78
C VAL A 45 7.25 -3.16 -32.07
N CYS A 46 6.36 -2.31 -31.59
CA CYS A 46 4.95 -2.36 -31.87
C CYS A 46 4.50 -1.18 -32.74
N THR A 47 3.71 -1.45 -33.77
CA THR A 47 3.10 -0.42 -34.58
C THR A 47 1.72 -0.07 -34.00
N LEU A 48 1.56 1.15 -33.51
CA LEU A 48 0.26 1.64 -33.01
C LEU A 48 -0.77 1.81 -34.13
N PRO A 49 -2.08 1.85 -33.80
CA PRO A 49 -3.15 2.04 -34.79
C PRO A 49 -3.03 3.31 -35.65
N GLY A 50 -2.11 4.23 -35.32
CA GLY A 50 -1.79 5.41 -36.12
C GLY A 50 -0.61 5.22 -37.11
N GLY A 51 -0.02 4.02 -37.17
CA GLY A 51 1.15 3.73 -38.01
C GLY A 51 2.49 4.14 -37.41
N GLU A 52 2.51 4.55 -36.15
CA GLU A 52 3.70 4.94 -35.41
C GLU A 52 4.32 3.71 -34.75
N GLU A 53 5.62 3.54 -34.91
CA GLU A 53 6.37 2.47 -34.30
C GLU A 53 6.89 2.91 -32.93
N VAL A 54 6.65 2.08 -31.91
CA VAL A 54 7.08 2.31 -30.53
C VAL A 54 7.65 1.01 -29.94
N ASN A 55 8.66 1.16 -29.11
CA ASN A 55 9.18 0.04 -28.34
C ASN A 55 8.44 -0.06 -27.00
N PHE A 56 8.16 -1.26 -26.54
CA PHE A 56 7.64 -1.48 -25.21
C PHE A 56 8.40 -2.63 -24.51
N TYR A 57 8.50 -2.50 -23.20
CA TYR A 57 9.34 -3.36 -22.36
C TYR A 57 8.55 -4.14 -21.35
N GLN A 58 7.50 -3.56 -20.83
CA GLN A 58 6.63 -4.18 -19.86
C GLN A 58 5.18 -3.96 -20.23
N VAL A 59 4.37 -4.96 -19.97
CA VAL A 59 2.96 -4.97 -20.26
C VAL A 59 2.22 -5.30 -18.98
N ILE A 60 1.59 -4.31 -18.37
CA ILE A 60 0.74 -4.50 -17.19
C ILE A 60 -0.70 -4.53 -17.64
N PRO A 61 -1.46 -5.59 -17.34
CA PRO A 61 -2.88 -5.64 -17.65
C PRO A 61 -3.65 -4.66 -16.75
N LEU A 62 -4.49 -3.84 -17.35
CA LEU A 62 -5.49 -3.04 -16.65
C LEU A 62 -6.87 -3.61 -16.92
N TYR A 63 -7.62 -3.81 -15.86
CA TYR A 63 -9.02 -4.23 -15.96
C TYR A 63 -9.91 -3.07 -16.40
N GLU A 64 -11.04 -3.43 -17.04
CA GLU A 64 -11.97 -2.46 -17.65
C GLU A 64 -12.48 -1.45 -16.62
N ASP A 65 -12.86 -1.91 -15.45
CA ASP A 65 -13.35 -1.12 -14.33
C ASP A 65 -12.32 -0.12 -13.76
N GLU A 66 -11.08 -0.52 -13.63
CA GLU A 66 -9.99 0.35 -13.16
C GLU A 66 -9.65 1.43 -14.17
N LEU A 67 -9.57 1.07 -15.45
CA LEU A 67 -9.26 2.02 -16.50
C LEU A 67 -10.37 3.05 -16.69
N ASP A 68 -11.63 2.61 -16.67
CA ASP A 68 -12.79 3.50 -16.80
C ASP A 68 -12.83 4.52 -15.67
N TYR A 69 -12.65 4.09 -14.43
CA TYR A 69 -12.62 4.98 -13.27
C TYR A 69 -11.50 6.03 -13.39
N LYS A 70 -10.30 5.62 -13.70
CA LYS A 70 -9.13 6.51 -13.76
C LYS A 70 -9.17 7.43 -14.98
N LEU A 71 -9.72 7.00 -16.11
CA LEU A 71 -9.94 7.86 -17.27
C LEU A 71 -11.05 8.91 -17.02
N GLU A 72 -12.04 8.60 -16.18
CA GLU A 72 -13.10 9.54 -15.85
C GLU A 72 -12.68 10.57 -14.79
N HIS A 73 -11.77 10.20 -13.85
CA HIS A 73 -11.49 11.00 -12.66
C HIS A 73 -10.12 11.65 -12.69
N ASP A 74 -9.08 10.96 -13.16
CA ASP A 74 -7.73 11.54 -13.23
C ASP A 74 -6.81 10.80 -14.20
N VAL A 75 -6.82 11.23 -15.44
CA VAL A 75 -5.95 10.65 -16.47
C VAL A 75 -4.48 10.95 -16.18
N ASP A 76 -4.16 12.14 -15.71
CA ASP A 76 -2.77 12.58 -15.56
C ASP A 76 -2.08 11.89 -14.38
N ALA A 77 -2.77 11.71 -13.24
CA ALA A 77 -2.24 10.96 -12.11
C ALA A 77 -2.05 9.48 -12.44
N LEU A 78 -3.04 8.85 -13.11
CA LEU A 78 -2.87 7.49 -13.63
C LEU A 78 -1.62 7.38 -14.50
N LEU A 79 -1.46 8.32 -15.39
CA LEU A 79 -0.41 8.30 -16.40
C LEU A 79 0.96 8.62 -15.80
N ASN A 80 1.04 9.43 -14.76
CA ASN A 80 2.27 9.67 -14.02
C ASN A 80 2.67 8.46 -13.17
N LYS A 81 1.74 7.86 -12.44
CA LYS A 81 1.96 6.62 -11.67
C LYS A 81 2.42 5.44 -12.55
N MET A 82 2.14 5.53 -13.85
CA MET A 82 2.50 4.53 -14.87
C MET A 82 3.71 4.94 -15.71
N ARG A 83 4.39 6.01 -15.35
CA ARG A 83 5.55 6.50 -16.09
C ARG A 83 6.68 5.49 -16.03
N GLY A 84 7.16 5.06 -17.21
CA GLY A 84 8.19 4.03 -17.30
C GLY A 84 7.69 2.59 -17.35
N ILE A 85 6.38 2.37 -17.30
CA ILE A 85 5.77 1.05 -17.33
C ILE A 85 4.93 0.89 -18.60
N SER A 86 5.03 -0.26 -19.25
CA SER A 86 4.20 -0.60 -20.41
C SER A 86 3.01 -1.46 -19.97
N PHE A 87 1.81 -1.09 -20.39
CA PHE A 87 0.61 -1.84 -20.06
C PHE A 87 -0.08 -2.38 -21.30
N VAL A 88 -0.59 -3.58 -21.20
CA VAL A 88 -1.59 -4.08 -22.12
C VAL A 88 -2.83 -4.44 -21.33
N VAL A 89 -3.95 -3.84 -21.65
CA VAL A 89 -5.25 -4.24 -21.12
C VAL A 89 -5.75 -5.42 -21.92
N ASN A 90 -6.04 -6.48 -21.24
CA ASN A 90 -6.60 -7.66 -21.86
C ASN A 90 -8.13 -7.62 -21.72
N PRO A 91 -8.89 -7.83 -22.82
CA PRO A 91 -10.33 -7.83 -22.79
C PRO A 91 -10.97 -9.00 -22.04
N THR A 92 -10.18 -9.98 -21.62
CA THR A 92 -10.67 -11.11 -20.83
C THR A 92 -9.79 -11.31 -19.62
N ARG A 93 -10.35 -11.25 -18.42
CA ARG A 93 -9.66 -11.52 -17.15
C ARG A 93 -8.86 -12.84 -17.18
N GLN A 94 -9.27 -13.80 -17.97
CA GLN A 94 -8.62 -15.12 -18.10
C GLN A 94 -7.23 -15.09 -18.75
N ASN A 95 -6.89 -14.01 -19.46
CA ASN A 95 -5.60 -13.87 -20.13
C ASN A 95 -4.76 -12.70 -19.57
N ALA A 96 -5.19 -12.12 -18.48
CA ALA A 96 -4.61 -10.88 -17.92
C ALA A 96 -3.33 -11.12 -17.12
N ILE A 97 -2.76 -12.30 -17.17
CA ILE A 97 -1.61 -12.64 -16.33
C ILE A 97 -0.33 -12.49 -17.13
N THR A 98 0.07 -11.27 -17.32
CA THR A 98 1.48 -10.97 -17.47
C THR A 98 1.77 -9.82 -16.50
N ARG A 99 2.27 -10.14 -15.35
CA ARG A 99 2.80 -9.15 -14.45
C ARG A 99 4.04 -8.54 -15.07
N GLY A 100 3.97 -7.27 -15.37
CA GLY A 100 5.17 -6.49 -15.50
C GLY A 100 5.76 -6.35 -14.09
N THR A 101 7.03 -6.57 -13.95
CA THR A 101 7.77 -6.21 -12.75
C THR A 101 7.60 -4.72 -12.52
N LEU A 102 6.85 -4.34 -11.49
CA LEU A 102 6.96 -3.00 -10.93
C LEU A 102 8.38 -2.88 -10.40
N SER A 103 9.01 -1.75 -10.59
CA SER A 103 10.26 -1.45 -9.89
C SER A 103 10.06 -1.65 -8.39
N ASN A 104 11.04 -2.17 -7.72
CA ASN A 104 11.05 -2.80 -6.41
C ASN A 104 10.48 -2.04 -5.21
N ASP A 105 9.85 -0.89 -5.38
CA ASP A 105 9.61 0.01 -4.26
C ASP A 105 8.15 0.02 -3.74
N ASN A 106 7.27 -0.86 -4.25
CA ASN A 106 5.89 -0.95 -3.76
C ASN A 106 5.31 -2.36 -3.99
N PHE A 107 5.86 -3.35 -3.33
CA PHE A 107 5.26 -4.68 -3.27
C PHE A 107 4.30 -4.77 -2.08
N ASP A 108 3.06 -4.96 -2.38
CA ASP A 108 1.89 -5.06 -1.50
C ASP A 108 1.89 -6.30 -0.56
N GLY A 109 2.93 -6.50 0.28
CA GLY A 109 3.07 -7.67 1.16
C GLY A 109 3.04 -8.99 0.40
N GLU A 110 3.55 -8.96 -0.81
CA GLU A 110 3.83 -10.16 -1.56
C GLU A 110 4.90 -10.95 -0.80
N MET A 111 4.50 -12.10 -0.32
CA MET A 111 5.39 -13.01 0.40
C MET A 111 6.16 -13.89 -0.59
N ASP A 112 5.51 -14.24 -1.70
CA ASP A 112 6.10 -15.13 -2.70
C ASP A 112 5.35 -15.03 -4.04
N ASP A 113 6.09 -15.04 -5.15
CA ASP A 113 5.57 -15.04 -6.52
C ASP A 113 6.17 -16.20 -7.32
N ALA A 114 5.31 -17.10 -7.75
CA ALA A 114 5.72 -18.25 -8.54
C ALA A 114 6.39 -17.89 -9.87
N SER A 115 6.26 -16.67 -10.37
CA SER A 115 6.90 -16.23 -11.61
C SER A 115 8.42 -16.37 -11.57
N TYR A 116 9.06 -16.03 -10.43
CA TYR A 116 10.51 -16.20 -10.26
C TYR A 116 10.94 -17.66 -10.33
N HIS A 117 10.12 -18.55 -9.78
CA HIS A 117 10.39 -19.99 -9.78
C HIS A 117 10.14 -20.61 -11.15
N LEU A 118 9.12 -20.11 -11.87
CA LEU A 118 8.84 -20.51 -13.25
C LEU A 118 9.96 -20.05 -14.19
N GLU A 119 10.47 -18.83 -14.02
CA GLU A 119 11.61 -18.32 -14.79
C GLU A 119 12.86 -19.18 -14.56
N SER A 120 13.17 -19.55 -13.29
CA SER A 120 14.27 -20.47 -12.98
C SER A 120 14.11 -21.84 -13.67
N ILE A 121 12.88 -22.38 -13.72
CA ILE A 121 12.61 -23.64 -14.42
C ILE A 121 12.87 -23.51 -15.91
N GLU A 122 12.42 -22.43 -16.53
CA GLU A 122 12.55 -22.18 -17.97
C GLU A 122 14.00 -21.86 -18.36
N GLU A 123 14.64 -20.90 -17.70
CA GLU A 123 16.01 -20.47 -18.01
C GLU A 123 17.04 -21.61 -17.85
N LYS A 124 16.86 -22.43 -16.80
CA LYS A 124 17.74 -23.55 -16.52
C LYS A 124 17.33 -24.85 -17.23
N GLU A 125 16.26 -24.81 -18.02
CA GLU A 125 15.70 -26.00 -18.71
C GLU A 125 15.55 -27.19 -17.76
N LEU A 126 15.00 -26.95 -16.55
CA LEU A 126 14.87 -27.98 -15.52
C LEU A 126 13.89 -29.07 -15.97
N PRO A 127 14.21 -30.35 -15.79
CA PRO A 127 13.38 -31.48 -16.28
C PRO A 127 12.21 -31.79 -15.31
N ILE A 128 11.47 -30.77 -14.88
CA ILE A 128 10.33 -30.88 -13.96
C ILE A 128 9.10 -30.20 -14.53
N ASP A 129 7.95 -30.55 -13.99
CA ASP A 129 6.69 -29.91 -14.37
C ASP A 129 6.67 -28.45 -13.81
N PRO A 130 6.30 -27.45 -14.61
CA PRO A 130 6.17 -26.07 -14.14
C PRO A 130 5.31 -25.89 -12.87
N ILE A 131 4.33 -26.77 -12.64
CA ILE A 131 3.51 -26.73 -11.42
C ILE A 131 4.35 -26.92 -10.13
N ASN A 132 5.57 -27.42 -10.24
CA ASN A 132 6.46 -27.57 -9.09
C ASN A 132 6.92 -26.22 -8.51
N ALA A 133 6.87 -25.14 -9.30
CA ALA A 133 7.11 -23.78 -8.82
C ALA A 133 6.25 -23.42 -7.61
N TYR A 134 5.09 -24.02 -7.48
CA TYR A 134 4.11 -23.76 -6.44
C TYR A 134 4.20 -24.71 -5.22
N ASN A 135 5.11 -25.69 -5.22
CA ASN A 135 5.13 -26.74 -4.18
C ASN A 135 5.30 -26.17 -2.77
N HIS A 136 6.33 -25.35 -2.57
CA HIS A 136 6.62 -24.75 -1.26
C HIS A 136 5.52 -23.77 -0.83
N MET A 137 5.03 -22.94 -1.72
CA MET A 137 3.91 -22.03 -1.47
C MET A 137 2.66 -22.79 -1.00
N ALA A 138 2.32 -23.89 -1.69
CA ALA A 138 1.17 -24.72 -1.35
C ALA A 138 1.31 -25.44 0.00
N ILE A 139 2.54 -25.80 0.38
CA ILE A 139 2.85 -26.36 1.70
C ILE A 139 2.54 -25.35 2.81
N TYR A 140 3.04 -24.13 2.67
CA TYR A 140 2.80 -23.07 3.65
C TYR A 140 1.31 -22.69 3.74
N LEU A 141 0.68 -22.45 2.60
CA LEU A 141 -0.75 -22.11 2.54
C LEU A 141 -1.62 -23.20 3.18
N ARG A 142 -1.33 -24.49 2.90
CA ARG A 142 -2.04 -25.61 3.53
C ARG A 142 -1.90 -25.58 5.05
N TRP A 143 -0.67 -25.37 5.54
CA TRP A 143 -0.40 -25.31 6.97
C TRP A 143 -1.20 -24.19 7.64
N CYS A 144 -1.22 -23.02 7.04
CA CYS A 144 -2.02 -21.89 7.54
C CYS A 144 -3.52 -22.16 7.51
N MET A 145 -4.05 -22.83 6.48
CA MET A 145 -5.46 -23.24 6.43
C MET A 145 -5.81 -24.23 7.55
N GLU A 146 -4.95 -25.20 7.82
CA GLU A 146 -5.16 -26.22 8.86
C GLU A 146 -5.09 -25.64 10.27
N HIS A 147 -4.32 -24.52 10.48
CA HIS A 147 -4.11 -23.87 11.76
C HIS A 147 -4.96 -22.59 11.98
N GLU A 148 -5.99 -22.39 11.15
CA GLU A 148 -6.97 -21.30 11.31
C GLU A 148 -6.39 -19.88 11.16
N LEU A 149 -5.33 -19.75 10.38
CA LEU A 149 -4.62 -18.49 10.17
C LEU A 149 -5.11 -17.69 8.95
N MET A 150 -6.18 -18.13 8.28
CA MET A 150 -6.72 -17.44 7.09
C MET A 150 -7.60 -16.26 7.46
N GLY A 151 -7.50 -15.18 6.69
CA GLY A 151 -8.27 -13.95 6.88
C GLY A 151 -9.77 -14.12 6.57
N GLU A 152 -10.61 -13.25 7.11
CA GLU A 152 -12.06 -13.32 6.93
C GLU A 152 -12.48 -13.18 5.46
N ASP A 153 -11.85 -12.28 4.71
CA ASP A 153 -12.18 -12.10 3.29
C ASP A 153 -11.78 -13.32 2.47
N PHE A 154 -10.61 -13.90 2.74
CA PHE A 154 -10.23 -15.18 2.15
C PHE A 154 -11.25 -16.28 2.47
N LEU A 155 -11.72 -16.36 3.72
CA LEU A 155 -12.72 -17.34 4.13
C LEU A 155 -14.10 -17.10 3.52
N LYS A 156 -14.48 -15.86 3.24
CA LYS A 156 -15.73 -15.54 2.51
C LYS A 156 -15.68 -16.07 1.08
N GLU A 157 -14.55 -15.88 0.39
CA GLU A 157 -14.39 -16.26 -1.01
C GLU A 157 -14.04 -17.74 -1.18
N HIS A 158 -13.07 -18.23 -0.42
CA HIS A 158 -12.48 -19.56 -0.57
C HIS A 158 -12.74 -20.52 0.60
N GLY A 159 -13.68 -20.20 1.49
CA GLY A 159 -13.96 -21.01 2.69
C GLY A 159 -14.37 -22.47 2.41
N GLU A 160 -14.92 -22.78 1.23
CA GLU A 160 -15.22 -24.17 0.85
C GLU A 160 -13.94 -24.95 0.52
N VAL A 161 -12.93 -24.29 -0.06
CA VAL A 161 -11.60 -24.88 -0.32
C VAL A 161 -10.92 -25.19 1.02
N VAL A 162 -10.94 -24.27 1.97
CA VAL A 162 -10.39 -24.50 3.33
C VAL A 162 -11.05 -25.69 4.01
N LYS A 163 -12.37 -25.82 3.93
CA LYS A 163 -13.10 -26.98 4.48
C LYS A 163 -12.71 -28.29 3.79
N GLN A 164 -12.54 -28.26 2.48
CA GLN A 164 -12.11 -29.45 1.72
C GLN A 164 -10.69 -29.87 2.11
N VAL A 165 -9.76 -28.92 2.19
CA VAL A 165 -8.37 -29.16 2.63
C VAL A 165 -8.34 -29.77 4.03
N LYS A 166 -9.09 -29.20 4.99
CA LYS A 166 -9.18 -29.75 6.34
C LYS A 166 -9.82 -31.15 6.42
N ALA A 167 -10.73 -31.49 5.51
CA ALA A 167 -11.42 -32.77 5.51
C ALA A 167 -10.66 -33.88 4.75
N ASP A 168 -10.08 -33.54 3.60
CA ASP A 168 -9.32 -34.44 2.72
C ASP A 168 -8.35 -33.59 1.87
N PRO A 169 -7.13 -33.34 2.38
CA PRO A 169 -6.15 -32.50 1.68
C PRO A 169 -5.81 -32.99 0.25
N ALA A 170 -5.90 -34.31 0.02
CA ALA A 170 -5.63 -34.88 -1.31
C ALA A 170 -6.72 -34.57 -2.35
N SER A 171 -7.88 -34.08 -1.91
CA SER A 171 -8.99 -33.72 -2.81
C SER A 171 -8.80 -32.38 -3.53
N VAL A 172 -7.85 -31.56 -3.09
CA VAL A 172 -7.57 -30.22 -3.63
C VAL A 172 -6.08 -30.11 -3.97
N ASP A 173 -5.76 -29.83 -5.23
CA ASP A 173 -4.40 -29.43 -5.60
C ASP A 173 -4.19 -27.94 -5.32
N LEU A 174 -3.59 -27.61 -4.18
CA LEU A 174 -3.35 -26.23 -3.78
C LEU A 174 -2.36 -25.49 -4.68
N ARG A 175 -1.55 -26.20 -5.46
CA ARG A 175 -0.67 -25.58 -6.47
C ARG A 175 -1.49 -24.98 -7.59
N ALA A 176 -2.44 -25.76 -8.12
CA ALA A 176 -3.38 -25.26 -9.11
C ALA A 176 -4.28 -24.16 -8.55
N PHE A 177 -4.68 -24.27 -7.27
CA PHE A 177 -5.44 -23.22 -6.59
C PHE A 177 -4.65 -21.89 -6.51
N ILE A 178 -3.37 -21.92 -6.13
CA ILE A 178 -2.52 -20.73 -6.13
C ILE A 178 -2.38 -20.16 -7.53
N GLN A 179 -2.16 -21.00 -8.52
CA GLN A 179 -2.03 -20.60 -9.92
C GLN A 179 -3.29 -19.93 -10.47
N ASP A 180 -4.46 -20.53 -10.22
CA ASP A 180 -5.70 -20.17 -10.92
C ASP A 180 -6.54 -19.13 -10.15
N GLU A 181 -6.48 -19.13 -8.81
CA GLU A 181 -7.35 -18.31 -7.94
C GLU A 181 -6.57 -17.23 -7.18
N LEU A 182 -5.26 -17.38 -7.00
CA LEU A 182 -4.40 -16.41 -6.30
C LEU A 182 -3.37 -15.76 -7.24
N ASP A 183 -3.57 -15.87 -8.55
CA ASP A 183 -2.70 -15.27 -9.58
C ASP A 183 -1.21 -15.67 -9.46
N GLY A 184 -0.95 -16.81 -8.86
CA GLY A 184 0.41 -17.34 -8.68
C GLY A 184 1.16 -16.79 -7.48
N CYS A 185 0.53 -16.00 -6.60
CA CYS A 185 1.19 -15.31 -5.51
C CYS A 185 0.60 -15.61 -4.15
N LEU A 186 1.43 -15.52 -3.12
CA LEU A 186 0.99 -15.44 -1.74
C LEU A 186 1.18 -14.02 -1.23
N PHE A 187 0.12 -13.46 -0.68
CA PHE A 187 0.13 -12.15 -0.05
C PHE A 187 -0.19 -12.28 1.44
N SER A 188 0.42 -11.46 2.27
CA SER A 188 0.16 -11.43 3.71
C SER A 188 -1.31 -11.15 4.02
N VAL A 189 -2.01 -10.40 3.18
CA VAL A 189 -3.44 -10.09 3.29
C VAL A 189 -4.36 -11.33 3.24
N LEU A 190 -3.90 -12.47 2.72
CA LEU A 190 -4.66 -13.72 2.73
C LEU A 190 -4.89 -14.28 4.14
N PHE A 191 -4.08 -13.85 5.11
CA PHE A 191 -4.07 -14.38 6.45
C PHE A 191 -4.79 -13.45 7.44
N ASN A 192 -5.24 -14.01 8.55
CA ASN A 192 -5.71 -13.22 9.69
C ASN A 192 -4.52 -12.52 10.38
N GLN A 193 -4.79 -11.72 11.39
CA GLN A 193 -3.78 -10.97 12.11
C GLN A 193 -2.60 -11.84 12.59
N GLN A 194 -2.89 -12.96 13.26
CA GLN A 194 -1.86 -13.88 13.74
C GLN A 194 -1.06 -14.51 12.58
N GLY A 195 -1.76 -14.90 11.51
CA GLY A 195 -1.13 -15.46 10.33
C GLY A 195 -0.23 -14.45 9.60
N ARG A 196 -0.63 -13.17 9.54
CA ARG A 196 0.19 -12.08 8.99
C ARG A 196 1.44 -11.84 9.81
N ALA A 197 1.30 -11.71 11.13
CA ALA A 197 2.43 -11.51 12.03
C ALA A 197 3.41 -12.68 11.98
N PHE A 198 2.92 -13.92 11.93
CA PHE A 198 3.78 -15.08 11.73
C PHE A 198 4.42 -15.12 10.34
N ALA A 199 3.71 -14.73 9.29
CA ALA A 199 4.26 -14.64 7.96
C ALA A 199 5.40 -13.62 7.88
N GLY A 200 5.24 -12.41 8.44
CA GLY A 200 6.30 -11.41 8.55
C GLY A 200 7.54 -11.93 9.29
N TYR A 201 7.35 -12.63 10.41
CA TYR A 201 8.44 -13.24 11.17
C TYR A 201 9.15 -14.38 10.43
N TYR A 202 8.43 -15.19 9.66
CA TYR A 202 8.94 -16.46 9.16
C TYR A 202 9.13 -16.52 7.64
N TYR A 203 8.34 -15.75 6.87
CA TYR A 203 8.42 -15.73 5.40
C TYR A 203 9.09 -14.47 4.87
N GLY A 204 9.23 -13.44 5.70
CA GLY A 204 9.88 -12.17 5.36
C GLY A 204 11.39 -12.29 5.11
N GLU A 205 11.99 -11.24 4.63
CA GLU A 205 13.45 -11.15 4.45
C GLU A 205 14.13 -10.93 5.81
N GLY A 206 14.87 -11.89 6.31
CA GLY A 206 15.56 -11.78 7.60
C GLY A 206 16.54 -12.87 7.91
N ASP A 207 17.33 -12.63 8.97
CA ASP A 207 18.50 -13.45 9.34
C ASP A 207 18.17 -14.83 9.93
N SER A 208 16.91 -15.28 10.01
CA SER A 208 16.49 -16.57 10.60
C SER A 208 15.58 -16.40 11.86
N PRO A 209 14.54 -17.16 12.01
CA PRO A 209 14.10 -18.24 11.12
C PRO A 209 13.48 -17.72 9.82
N TYR A 210 13.70 -18.42 8.71
CA TYR A 210 13.27 -18.02 7.38
C TYR A 210 12.72 -19.21 6.59
N TYR A 211 11.47 -19.12 6.14
CA TYR A 211 10.78 -20.24 5.49
C TYR A 211 11.51 -20.79 4.25
N PRO A 212 11.99 -19.96 3.32
CA PRO A 212 12.76 -20.48 2.19
C PRO A 212 14.02 -21.24 2.60
N ALA A 213 14.71 -20.84 3.67
CA ALA A 213 15.85 -21.58 4.18
C ALA A 213 15.44 -22.93 4.77
N ASP A 214 14.33 -23.01 5.50
CA ASP A 214 13.83 -24.29 6.03
C ASP A 214 13.34 -25.24 4.91
N ILE A 215 12.78 -24.72 3.83
CA ILE A 215 12.46 -25.51 2.62
C ILE A 215 13.73 -26.08 2.00
N ASP A 216 14.77 -25.28 1.89
CA ASP A 216 16.05 -25.69 1.30
C ASP A 216 16.77 -26.71 2.19
N ASP A 217 16.82 -26.47 3.50
CA ASP A 217 17.36 -27.42 4.49
C ASP A 217 16.58 -28.76 4.48
N ASN A 218 15.27 -28.72 4.31
CA ASN A 218 14.46 -29.94 4.23
C ASN A 218 14.69 -30.65 2.89
N ALA A 219 14.88 -29.94 1.80
CA ALA A 219 15.29 -30.50 0.52
C ALA A 219 16.66 -31.19 0.64
N LEU A 220 17.61 -30.56 1.34
CA LEU A 220 18.92 -31.16 1.64
C LEU A 220 18.80 -32.47 2.43
N ARG A 221 17.94 -32.49 3.45
CA ARG A 221 17.68 -33.70 4.25
C ARG A 221 17.01 -34.81 3.43
N PHE A 222 16.05 -34.43 2.57
CA PHE A 222 15.30 -35.35 1.76
C PHE A 222 16.14 -36.00 0.67
N PHE A 223 16.89 -35.20 -0.10
CA PHE A 223 17.74 -35.72 -1.19
C PHE A 223 19.07 -36.29 -0.72
N GLY A 224 19.54 -35.86 0.45
CA GLY A 224 20.87 -36.13 0.98
C GLY A 224 21.94 -35.26 0.32
N PRO A 225 23.07 -35.01 1.02
CA PRO A 225 24.06 -34.00 0.62
C PRO A 225 24.71 -34.27 -0.76
N GLU A 226 24.93 -35.54 -1.11
CA GLU A 226 25.56 -35.89 -2.39
C GLU A 226 24.67 -35.53 -3.58
N ARG A 227 23.37 -35.80 -3.49
CA ARG A 227 22.42 -35.53 -4.57
C ARG A 227 22.03 -34.06 -4.59
N TYR A 228 21.81 -33.45 -3.40
CA TYR A 228 21.48 -32.04 -3.26
C TYR A 228 22.51 -31.13 -3.93
N HIS A 229 23.80 -31.39 -3.74
CA HIS A 229 24.88 -30.63 -4.37
C HIS A 229 25.27 -31.12 -5.77
N SER A 230 24.53 -32.04 -6.35
CA SER A 230 24.79 -32.50 -7.71
C SER A 230 24.34 -31.48 -8.76
N ASN A 231 24.87 -31.61 -9.98
CA ASN A 231 24.43 -30.79 -11.10
C ASN A 231 23.00 -31.11 -11.57
N GLU A 232 22.35 -32.13 -11.02
CA GLU A 232 20.97 -32.54 -11.36
C GLU A 232 19.99 -31.40 -11.10
N PHE A 233 20.18 -30.69 -10.00
CA PHE A 233 19.25 -29.62 -9.56
C PHE A 233 19.65 -28.22 -10.02
N GLN A 234 20.84 -28.03 -10.56
CA GLN A 234 21.35 -26.72 -10.98
C GLN A 234 21.19 -25.63 -9.90
N GLN A 235 21.35 -26.00 -8.62
CA GLN A 235 21.14 -25.16 -7.42
C GLN A 235 19.66 -24.83 -7.11
N GLU A 236 18.72 -25.52 -7.75
CA GLU A 236 17.27 -25.32 -7.53
C GLU A 236 16.65 -26.59 -6.90
N ALA A 237 17.30 -27.19 -5.92
CA ALA A 237 16.83 -28.44 -5.31
C ALA A 237 15.43 -28.33 -4.70
N TYR A 238 15.05 -27.15 -4.18
CA TYR A 238 13.75 -26.90 -3.62
C TYR A 238 12.60 -27.01 -4.65
N LEU A 239 12.85 -26.81 -5.94
CA LEU A 239 11.85 -26.99 -7.00
C LEU A 239 11.58 -28.47 -7.31
N PHE A 240 12.46 -29.38 -6.89
CA PHE A 240 12.35 -30.82 -7.10
C PHE A 240 11.70 -31.55 -5.91
N ILE A 241 11.34 -30.84 -4.85
CA ILE A 241 10.67 -31.45 -3.70
C ILE A 241 9.34 -32.06 -4.12
N PRO A 242 8.97 -33.22 -3.55
CA PRO A 242 7.67 -33.81 -3.84
C PRO A 242 6.54 -33.01 -3.21
N PHE A 243 5.40 -33.00 -3.85
CA PHE A 243 4.15 -32.49 -3.29
C PHE A 243 3.27 -33.66 -2.88
N ASP A 244 3.65 -34.32 -1.78
CA ASP A 244 2.96 -35.45 -1.20
C ASP A 244 2.79 -35.32 0.31
N GLU A 245 2.01 -36.19 0.90
CA GLU A 245 1.66 -36.13 2.32
C GLU A 245 2.89 -36.33 3.23
N ASP A 246 3.81 -37.21 2.86
CA ASP A 246 4.99 -37.50 3.70
C ASP A 246 5.92 -36.29 3.78
N TYR A 247 6.13 -35.60 2.64
CA TYR A 247 6.94 -34.38 2.59
C TYR A 247 6.23 -33.21 3.30
N TYR A 248 4.91 -33.08 3.08
CA TYR A 248 4.11 -32.07 3.78
C TYR A 248 4.22 -32.24 5.30
N GLN A 249 4.06 -33.45 5.83
CA GLN A 249 4.15 -33.67 7.28
C GLN A 249 5.52 -33.31 7.84
N ALA A 250 6.60 -33.60 7.13
CA ALA A 250 7.95 -33.20 7.54
C ALA A 250 8.11 -31.67 7.60
N MET A 251 7.54 -30.93 6.63
CA MET A 251 7.56 -29.48 6.65
C MET A 251 6.59 -28.89 7.67
N ALA A 252 5.41 -29.47 7.83
CA ALA A 252 4.42 -29.06 8.82
C ALA A 252 4.98 -29.12 10.25
N GLU A 253 5.82 -30.12 10.57
CA GLU A 253 6.54 -30.20 11.85
C GLU A 253 7.51 -29.01 12.01
N VAL A 254 8.28 -28.68 10.97
CA VAL A 254 9.21 -27.54 11.00
C VAL A 254 8.46 -26.21 11.16
N ILE A 255 7.42 -25.98 10.36
CA ILE A 255 6.61 -24.75 10.46
C ILE A 255 5.97 -24.65 11.85
N GLY A 256 5.46 -25.77 12.38
CA GLY A 256 4.88 -25.84 13.73
C GLY A 256 5.90 -25.50 14.84
N GLU A 257 7.13 -26.03 14.76
CA GLU A 257 8.20 -25.64 15.70
C GLU A 257 8.54 -24.14 15.61
N ARG A 258 8.57 -23.56 14.39
CA ARG A 258 8.79 -22.12 14.19
C ARG A 258 7.66 -21.30 14.79
N PHE A 259 6.41 -21.73 14.58
CA PHE A 259 5.24 -21.07 15.12
C PHE A 259 5.20 -21.13 16.66
N GLU A 260 5.48 -22.31 17.26
CA GLU A 260 5.56 -22.45 18.71
C GLU A 260 6.69 -21.61 19.33
N ASN A 261 7.87 -21.57 18.68
CA ASN A 261 8.99 -20.77 19.12
C ASN A 261 8.70 -19.27 19.00
N TRP A 262 8.02 -18.85 17.94
CA TRP A 262 7.55 -17.48 17.74
C TRP A 262 6.53 -17.09 18.84
N GLN A 263 5.55 -17.92 19.15
CA GLN A 263 4.60 -17.68 20.23
C GLN A 263 5.26 -17.71 21.63
N GLY A 264 6.39 -18.39 21.79
CA GLY A 264 7.15 -18.44 23.04
C GLY A 264 8.12 -17.27 23.27
N GLN A 265 8.31 -16.39 22.28
CA GLN A 265 9.02 -15.13 22.44
C GLN A 265 8.00 -14.10 22.93
N ASP A 266 7.83 -13.97 24.26
CA ASP A 266 7.02 -12.99 24.98
C ASP A 266 6.09 -12.09 24.14
N PHE A 267 5.28 -12.68 23.26
CA PHE A 267 4.10 -12.03 22.74
C PHE A 267 3.09 -12.08 23.87
N ASP A 268 3.00 -10.98 24.56
CA ASP A 268 1.91 -10.75 25.47
C ASP A 268 0.61 -10.92 24.65
N GLU A 269 -0.19 -11.96 24.93
CA GLU A 269 -1.48 -12.13 24.23
C GLU A 269 -2.33 -10.85 24.32
N ASP A 270 -2.12 -10.05 25.37
CA ASP A 270 -2.74 -8.76 25.58
C ASP A 270 -2.30 -7.70 24.52
N THR A 271 -1.15 -7.88 23.84
CA THR A 271 -0.71 -6.94 22.77
C THR A 271 -1.29 -7.24 21.39
N LEU A 272 -1.88 -8.42 21.18
CA LEU A 272 -2.54 -8.80 19.93
C LEU A 272 -4.00 -8.32 19.88
N GLU A 273 -4.60 -8.02 21.00
CA GLU A 273 -5.95 -7.48 21.07
C GLU A 273 -5.91 -5.95 21.08
N PRO A 274 -6.85 -5.28 20.42
CA PRO A 274 -6.95 -3.83 20.47
C PRO A 274 -7.10 -3.35 21.92
N SER A 275 -6.34 -2.33 22.30
CA SER A 275 -6.50 -1.64 23.58
C SER A 275 -7.90 -1.04 23.75
N GLU A 276 -8.24 -0.59 24.95
CA GLU A 276 -9.51 0.11 25.21
C GLU A 276 -9.63 1.37 24.33
N VAL A 277 -8.51 2.11 24.14
CA VAL A 277 -8.43 3.27 23.26
C VAL A 277 -8.70 2.87 21.81
N ALA A 278 -8.00 1.85 21.31
CA ALA A 278 -8.16 1.36 19.94
C ALA A 278 -9.61 0.90 19.67
N GLN A 279 -10.21 0.19 20.61
CA GLN A 279 -11.62 -0.24 20.52
C GLN A 279 -12.56 0.97 20.47
N ALA A 280 -12.33 1.99 21.30
CA ALA A 280 -13.14 3.20 21.32
C ALA A 280 -12.98 4.02 20.01
N ILE A 281 -11.76 4.12 19.45
CA ILE A 281 -11.55 4.76 18.15
C ILE A 281 -12.31 3.99 17.05
N MET A 282 -12.23 2.67 17.01
CA MET A 282 -12.95 1.86 16.01
C MET A 282 -14.48 1.99 16.19
N GLU A 283 -14.98 2.03 17.44
CA GLU A 283 -16.40 2.28 17.73
C GLU A 283 -16.82 3.69 17.28
N TYR A 284 -15.98 4.71 17.58
CA TYR A 284 -16.23 6.07 17.14
C TYR A 284 -16.32 6.15 15.62
N LEU A 285 -15.42 5.50 14.87
CA LEU A 285 -15.40 5.53 13.41
C LEU A 285 -16.63 4.87 12.77
N ASP A 286 -17.22 3.87 13.42
CA ASP A 286 -18.41 3.12 12.95
C ASP A 286 -18.28 2.68 11.48
N CYS A 287 -17.11 2.14 11.13
CA CYS A 287 -16.77 1.62 9.80
C CYS A 287 -15.93 0.35 9.91
N GLU A 288 -15.64 -0.27 8.77
CA GLU A 288 -14.76 -1.44 8.74
C GLU A 288 -13.33 -1.03 9.09
N CYS A 289 -12.77 -1.67 10.13
CA CYS A 289 -11.44 -1.41 10.63
C CYS A 289 -10.65 -2.73 10.75
N THR A 290 -9.36 -2.66 10.49
CA THR A 290 -8.40 -3.75 10.75
C THR A 290 -7.35 -3.24 11.72
N TYR A 291 -7.17 -3.94 12.83
CA TYR A 291 -6.14 -3.62 13.83
C TYR A 291 -4.83 -4.34 13.50
N PHE A 292 -3.72 -3.63 13.66
CA PHE A 292 -2.37 -4.15 13.57
C PHE A 292 -1.66 -3.89 14.90
N PRO A 293 -1.11 -4.92 15.56
CA PRO A 293 -0.27 -4.71 16.73
C PRO A 293 1.05 -4.05 16.33
N SER A 294 1.82 -3.61 17.32
CA SER A 294 3.19 -3.14 17.09
C SER A 294 4.03 -4.22 16.42
N MET A 295 4.79 -3.87 15.40
CA MET A 295 5.64 -4.80 14.63
C MET A 295 6.96 -4.13 14.21
N ALA A 296 7.98 -4.97 14.01
CA ALA A 296 9.32 -4.51 13.64
C ALA A 296 9.42 -4.13 12.15
N ASP A 297 8.44 -4.55 11.34
CA ASP A 297 8.36 -4.31 9.90
C ASP A 297 6.95 -3.87 9.55
N ASP A 298 6.80 -2.83 8.73
CA ASP A 298 5.51 -2.29 8.30
C ASP A 298 4.98 -2.87 6.97
N ASP A 299 5.70 -3.77 6.33
CA ASP A 299 5.26 -4.38 5.06
C ASP A 299 3.85 -4.98 5.14
N PRO A 300 3.43 -5.68 6.20
CA PRO A 300 2.06 -6.17 6.32
C PRO A 300 1.01 -5.05 6.39
N ILE A 301 1.37 -3.92 7.01
CA ILE A 301 0.50 -2.73 7.13
C ILE A 301 0.36 -2.05 5.78
N MET A 302 1.49 -1.79 5.11
CA MET A 302 1.53 -1.14 3.81
C MET A 302 0.82 -1.95 2.74
N SER A 303 0.96 -3.28 2.80
CA SER A 303 0.24 -4.20 1.92
C SER A 303 -1.26 -4.10 2.07
N ALA A 304 -1.74 -4.17 3.31
CA ALA A 304 -3.16 -4.05 3.59
C ALA A 304 -3.69 -2.66 3.19
N TYR A 305 -2.90 -1.61 3.43
CA TYR A 305 -3.25 -0.24 3.04
C TYR A 305 -3.36 -0.10 1.52
N SER A 306 -2.36 -0.55 0.76
CA SER A 306 -2.37 -0.49 -0.70
C SER A 306 -3.49 -1.35 -1.30
N TYR A 307 -3.76 -2.53 -0.73
CA TYR A 307 -4.92 -3.34 -1.12
C TYR A 307 -6.24 -2.61 -0.85
N ALA A 308 -6.37 -1.99 0.33
CA ALA A 308 -7.56 -1.22 0.68
C ALA A 308 -7.73 0.01 -0.24
N GLN A 309 -6.67 0.68 -0.67
CA GLN A 309 -6.74 1.77 -1.65
C GLN A 309 -7.35 1.30 -2.96
N ARG A 310 -6.88 0.17 -3.51
CA ARG A 310 -7.42 -0.40 -4.75
C ARG A 310 -8.88 -0.82 -4.59
N LEU A 311 -9.21 -1.43 -3.48
CA LEU A 311 -10.57 -1.86 -3.18
C LEU A 311 -11.52 -0.65 -2.98
N GLY A 312 -11.04 0.38 -2.28
CA GLY A 312 -11.79 1.59 -1.95
C GLY A 312 -12.30 2.33 -3.18
N VAL A 313 -11.51 2.36 -4.25
CA VAL A 313 -11.92 2.91 -5.55
C VAL A 313 -13.18 2.23 -6.09
N ARG A 314 -13.33 0.92 -5.90
CA ARG A 314 -14.48 0.15 -6.39
C ARG A 314 -15.66 0.17 -5.44
N GLU A 315 -15.38 0.13 -4.14
CA GLU A 315 -16.40 -0.04 -3.10
C GLU A 315 -16.85 1.28 -2.49
N GLY A 316 -16.13 2.38 -2.75
CA GLY A 316 -16.52 3.73 -2.36
C GLY A 316 -16.13 4.06 -0.93
N PHE A 317 -14.91 3.71 -0.53
CA PHE A 317 -14.30 4.13 0.73
C PHE A 317 -12.87 4.66 0.51
N VAL A 318 -12.33 5.35 1.50
CA VAL A 318 -10.95 5.83 1.54
C VAL A 318 -10.25 5.18 2.75
N PRO A 319 -9.16 4.42 2.55
CA PRO A 319 -8.40 3.85 3.66
C PRO A 319 -7.53 4.90 4.34
N VAL A 320 -7.44 4.83 5.66
CA VAL A 320 -6.55 5.67 6.47
C VAL A 320 -5.90 4.82 7.55
N LEU A 321 -4.60 4.99 7.76
CA LEU A 321 -3.86 4.43 8.89
C LEU A 321 -3.96 5.39 10.08
N ILE A 322 -4.32 4.87 11.25
CA ILE A 322 -4.55 5.67 12.45
C ILE A 322 -3.77 5.04 13.59
N LYS A 323 -3.03 5.84 14.36
CA LYS A 323 -2.35 5.39 15.58
C LYS A 323 -3.39 4.92 16.59
N ALA A 324 -3.34 3.63 16.96
CA ALA A 324 -4.43 2.97 17.66
C ALA A 324 -4.52 3.34 19.16
N ASP A 325 -3.37 3.52 19.82
CA ASP A 325 -3.29 3.79 21.26
C ASP A 325 -3.19 5.29 21.56
N ASP A 326 -3.77 6.11 20.70
CA ASP A 326 -3.74 7.56 20.78
C ASP A 326 -4.99 8.11 21.50
N GLU A 327 -4.92 8.17 22.82
CA GLU A 327 -5.99 8.69 23.69
C GLU A 327 -6.32 10.15 23.39
N THR A 328 -5.30 10.95 23.09
CA THR A 328 -5.47 12.36 22.71
C THR A 328 -6.23 12.51 21.39
N LEU A 329 -5.97 11.63 20.42
CA LEU A 329 -6.75 11.59 19.19
C LEU A 329 -8.23 11.32 19.48
N LEU A 330 -8.55 10.30 20.29
CA LEU A 330 -9.93 10.00 20.67
C LEU A 330 -10.61 11.23 21.31
N GLU A 331 -9.93 11.90 22.24
CA GLU A 331 -10.42 13.12 22.85
C GLU A 331 -10.71 14.21 21.80
N CYS A 332 -9.78 14.49 20.90
CA CYS A 332 -9.95 15.46 19.81
C CYS A 332 -11.16 15.11 18.92
N LEU A 333 -11.30 13.84 18.54
CA LEU A 333 -12.41 13.39 17.70
C LEU A 333 -13.78 13.61 18.38
N VAL A 334 -13.89 13.25 19.66
CA VAL A 334 -15.14 13.39 20.42
C VAL A 334 -15.47 14.85 20.65
N MET A 335 -14.50 15.67 21.11
CA MET A 335 -14.72 17.08 21.42
C MET A 335 -15.05 17.92 20.18
N ASN A 336 -14.49 17.61 19.02
CA ASN A 336 -14.82 18.30 17.79
C ASN A 336 -16.20 17.91 17.25
N ALA A 337 -16.58 16.64 17.41
CA ALA A 337 -17.91 16.18 17.00
C ALA A 337 -19.01 16.65 17.96
N ASP A 338 -18.74 16.76 19.26
CA ASP A 338 -19.65 17.22 20.32
C ASP A 338 -18.94 18.21 21.26
N PRO A 339 -18.86 19.51 20.91
CA PRO A 339 -18.22 20.51 21.77
C PRO A 339 -18.90 20.74 23.14
N GLU A 340 -20.10 20.21 23.33
CA GLU A 340 -20.82 20.25 24.62
C GLU A 340 -20.62 18.95 25.43
N HIS A 341 -19.79 18.03 24.92
CA HIS A 341 -19.47 16.77 25.62
C HIS A 341 -18.89 17.06 27.01
N ASN A 342 -19.41 16.40 28.03
CA ASN A 342 -19.01 16.62 29.41
C ASN A 342 -18.88 15.32 30.23
N ALA A 343 -18.90 14.20 29.55
CA ALA A 343 -18.65 12.88 30.11
C ALA A 343 -17.21 12.44 29.79
N ASP A 344 -16.87 11.23 30.15
CA ASP A 344 -15.67 10.57 29.69
C ASP A 344 -15.72 10.41 28.16
N PHE A 345 -14.65 10.70 27.45
CA PHE A 345 -14.64 10.63 25.99
C PHE A 345 -14.76 9.22 25.44
N TYR A 346 -14.67 8.19 26.27
CA TYR A 346 -15.08 6.84 25.92
C TYR A 346 -16.63 6.65 25.90
N GLU A 347 -17.39 7.58 26.51
CA GLU A 347 -18.86 7.55 26.59
C GLU A 347 -19.53 8.50 25.57
N PHE A 348 -19.05 8.55 24.33
CA PHE A 348 -19.61 9.40 23.27
C PHE A 348 -20.94 8.86 22.72
N ASP A 349 -21.78 9.77 22.18
CA ASP A 349 -23.04 9.42 21.53
C ASP A 349 -22.87 9.31 20.01
N LEU A 350 -22.87 8.08 19.46
CA LEU A 350 -22.74 7.82 18.02
C LEU A 350 -23.74 8.61 17.18
N LYS A 351 -24.92 8.91 17.69
CA LYS A 351 -25.89 9.71 16.95
C LYS A 351 -25.44 11.17 16.80
N THR A 352 -24.85 11.75 17.82
CA THR A 352 -24.27 13.09 17.76
C THR A 352 -23.10 13.13 16.78
N VAL A 353 -22.24 12.12 16.82
CA VAL A 353 -21.13 11.94 15.87
C VAL A 353 -21.65 11.82 14.44
N GLU A 354 -22.69 11.03 14.20
CA GLU A 354 -23.31 10.89 12.86
C GLU A 354 -23.95 12.21 12.38
N GLU A 355 -24.59 12.98 13.27
CA GLU A 355 -25.15 14.29 12.94
C GLU A 355 -24.04 15.29 12.56
N TYR A 356 -22.89 15.24 13.25
CA TYR A 356 -21.72 16.05 12.91
C TYR A 356 -21.17 15.66 11.52
N ARG A 357 -20.94 14.40 11.24
CA ARG A 357 -20.48 13.90 9.94
C ARG A 357 -21.37 14.37 8.80
N LYS A 358 -22.69 14.19 8.94
CA LYS A 358 -23.68 14.66 7.96
C LYS A 358 -23.60 16.17 7.74
N LYS A 359 -23.39 16.94 8.82
CA LYS A 359 -23.23 18.40 8.74
C LYS A 359 -21.98 18.75 7.94
N MET A 360 -20.84 18.13 8.21
CA MET A 360 -19.58 18.40 7.50
C MET A 360 -19.67 18.00 6.03
N LEU A 361 -20.13 16.79 5.72
CA LEU A 361 -20.27 16.30 4.35
C LEU A 361 -21.31 17.05 3.50
N SER A 362 -22.30 17.69 4.14
CA SER A 362 -23.31 18.47 3.42
C SER A 362 -22.99 19.96 3.31
N ALA A 363 -22.00 20.44 4.04
CA ALA A 363 -21.59 21.83 4.00
C ALA A 363 -20.86 22.15 2.67
N PRO A 364 -21.01 23.36 2.12
CA PRO A 364 -20.17 23.78 1.01
C PRO A 364 -18.71 23.82 1.45
N ILE A 365 -17.85 23.18 0.68
CA ILE A 365 -16.40 23.19 0.94
C ILE A 365 -15.85 24.58 0.58
N LYS A 366 -15.03 25.15 1.47
CA LYS A 366 -14.34 26.43 1.25
C LYS A 366 -13.38 26.33 0.06
N ASP A 367 -12.93 27.45 -0.45
CA ASP A 367 -11.83 27.49 -1.41
C ASP A 367 -10.50 27.23 -0.68
N GLY A 368 -9.91 26.05 -0.88
CA GLY A 368 -8.69 25.65 -0.18
C GLY A 368 -7.49 26.54 -0.49
N LYS A 369 -7.41 27.05 -1.73
CA LYS A 369 -6.37 28.03 -2.07
C LYS A 369 -6.51 29.32 -1.29
N ALA A 370 -7.72 29.82 -1.15
CA ALA A 370 -7.97 31.04 -0.36
C ALA A 370 -7.68 30.84 1.13
N VAL A 371 -7.95 29.63 1.67
CA VAL A 371 -7.57 29.28 3.05
C VAL A 371 -6.05 29.30 3.21
N LEU A 372 -5.30 28.67 2.29
CA LEU A 372 -3.84 28.67 2.33
C LEU A 372 -3.23 30.09 2.16
N GLU A 373 -3.83 30.91 1.29
CA GLU A 373 -3.41 32.31 1.12
C GLU A 373 -3.63 33.12 2.41
N GLU A 374 -4.72 32.88 3.15
CA GLU A 374 -5.00 33.51 4.43
C GLU A 374 -3.99 33.08 5.51
N LEU A 375 -3.78 31.76 5.65
CA LEU A 375 -2.83 31.19 6.62
C LEU A 375 -1.39 31.65 6.33
N THR A 376 -0.96 31.60 5.07
CA THR A 376 0.37 32.10 4.66
C THR A 376 0.49 33.61 4.93
N GLY A 377 -0.61 34.37 4.76
CA GLY A 377 -0.63 35.80 5.08
C GLY A 377 -0.36 36.04 6.56
N GLN A 378 -0.93 35.25 7.46
CA GLN A 378 -0.68 35.32 8.91
C GLN A 378 0.79 35.05 9.23
N ARG A 379 1.40 33.98 8.62
CA ARG A 379 2.85 33.71 8.82
C ARG A 379 3.73 34.87 8.39
N LYS A 380 3.39 35.56 7.30
CA LYS A 380 4.14 36.73 6.85
C LYS A 380 4.00 37.92 7.80
N GLU A 381 2.81 38.17 8.37
CA GLU A 381 2.58 39.22 9.37
C GLU A 381 3.36 38.91 10.65
N GLU A 382 3.41 37.66 11.09
CA GLU A 382 4.20 37.22 12.24
C GLU A 382 5.70 37.43 12.04
N ALA A 383 6.23 37.00 10.87
CA ALA A 383 7.62 37.23 10.52
C ALA A 383 7.97 38.74 10.49
N GLU A 384 7.05 39.62 10.01
CA GLU A 384 7.22 41.06 10.03
C GLU A 384 7.21 41.62 11.48
N ASP A 385 6.33 41.11 12.34
CA ASP A 385 6.24 41.50 13.74
C ASP A 385 7.49 41.09 14.55
N ASP A 386 8.13 39.99 14.17
CA ASP A 386 9.39 39.49 14.75
C ASP A 386 10.64 40.08 14.10
N ASP A 387 10.50 41.10 13.21
CA ASP A 387 11.58 41.72 12.47
C ASP A 387 12.42 40.75 11.58
N MET A 388 11.83 39.63 11.14
CA MET A 388 12.48 38.62 10.27
C MET A 388 12.38 39.00 8.78
N ASP A 389 13.45 38.79 8.04
CA ASP A 389 13.44 38.91 6.56
C ASP A 389 12.82 37.64 5.94
N TRP A 390 11.60 37.79 5.42
CA TRP A 390 10.85 36.66 4.82
C TRP A 390 11.66 35.86 3.77
N GLU A 391 12.34 36.55 2.85
CA GLU A 391 13.06 35.92 1.77
C GLU A 391 14.37 35.28 2.23
N ALA A 392 15.09 35.93 3.14
CA ALA A 392 16.42 35.50 3.55
C ALA A 392 16.42 34.57 4.78
N GLU A 393 15.48 34.77 5.71
CA GLU A 393 15.48 34.07 6.99
C GLU A 393 14.38 33.02 7.09
N VAL A 394 13.21 33.21 6.43
CA VAL A 394 12.11 32.24 6.45
C VAL A 394 12.19 31.31 5.24
N LEU A 395 12.25 31.82 4.01
CA LEU A 395 12.28 30.97 2.83
C LEU A 395 13.60 30.23 2.68
N GLY A 396 14.71 30.92 2.74
CA GLY A 396 16.05 30.34 2.54
C GLY A 396 16.28 29.79 1.13
N GLU A 397 17.34 29.00 0.96
CA GLU A 397 17.70 28.35 -0.30
C GLU A 397 17.13 26.91 -0.35
N MET A 398 16.75 26.44 -1.54
CA MET A 398 16.23 25.11 -1.76
C MET A 398 17.38 24.09 -1.84
N GLU A 399 17.85 23.62 -0.69
CA GLU A 399 18.94 22.67 -0.51
C GLU A 399 18.80 21.91 0.82
N GLY A 400 19.48 20.77 0.94
CA GLY A 400 19.56 19.99 2.19
C GLY A 400 18.42 18.99 2.38
N GLY A 401 17.46 18.93 1.46
CA GLY A 401 16.34 17.99 1.54
C GLY A 401 16.74 16.55 1.24
N TYR A 402 15.93 15.63 1.73
CA TYR A 402 16.02 14.19 1.48
C TYR A 402 14.71 13.68 0.87
N ASP A 403 14.74 12.49 0.27
CA ASP A 403 13.56 11.81 -0.21
C ASP A 403 12.75 11.22 0.95
N ASN A 404 11.43 11.41 0.93
CA ASN A 404 10.50 10.83 1.88
C ASN A 404 9.40 10.08 1.11
N ASP A 405 9.54 8.77 1.03
CA ASP A 405 8.63 7.87 0.30
C ASP A 405 7.94 6.86 1.23
N ARG A 406 8.14 6.99 2.56
CA ARG A 406 7.53 6.13 3.57
C ARG A 406 6.83 6.95 4.64
N PHE A 407 5.74 6.42 5.17
CA PHE A 407 5.10 7.02 6.33
C PHE A 407 5.98 6.87 7.57
N SER A 408 6.04 7.93 8.37
CA SER A 408 6.88 8.02 9.57
C SER A 408 6.06 8.20 10.87
N CYS A 409 4.84 8.72 10.78
CA CYS A 409 4.03 9.08 11.96
C CYS A 409 3.68 7.89 12.86
N TYR A 410 3.82 6.68 12.38
CA TYR A 410 3.51 5.49 13.16
C TYR A 410 4.74 4.68 13.62
N TRP A 411 5.94 5.20 13.41
CA TRP A 411 7.16 4.56 13.91
C TRP A 411 7.57 5.12 15.27
N ASP A 412 7.87 4.23 16.20
CA ASP A 412 8.50 4.58 17.46
C ASP A 412 10.03 4.56 17.32
N SER A 413 10.65 5.73 17.40
CA SER A 413 12.09 5.90 17.24
C SER A 413 12.92 5.18 18.29
N ASP A 414 12.36 4.92 19.48
CA ASP A 414 13.05 4.30 20.60
C ASP A 414 13.07 2.78 20.50
N SER A 415 11.94 2.19 20.16
CA SER A 415 11.81 0.73 20.03
C SER A 415 12.17 0.22 18.63
N HIS A 416 12.21 1.09 17.62
CA HIS A 416 12.32 0.74 16.20
C HIS A 416 11.18 -0.19 15.72
N MET A 417 10.02 -0.07 16.32
CA MET A 417 8.80 -0.80 15.95
C MET A 417 7.70 0.19 15.57
N THR A 418 6.72 -0.27 14.82
CA THR A 418 5.51 0.54 14.61
C THR A 418 4.74 0.68 15.91
N TYR A 419 4.05 1.80 16.11
CA TYR A 419 2.94 1.82 17.05
C TYR A 419 1.84 0.85 16.60
N PRO A 420 0.94 0.39 17.49
CA PRO A 420 -0.27 -0.28 17.06
C PRO A 420 -1.12 0.63 16.17
N LEU A 421 -1.69 0.08 15.09
CA LEU A 421 -2.42 0.85 14.08
C LEU A 421 -3.81 0.30 13.81
N ILE A 422 -4.69 1.19 13.39
CA ILE A 422 -5.99 0.88 12.81
C ILE A 422 -5.96 1.27 11.33
N LEU A 423 -6.19 0.34 10.44
CA LEU A 423 -6.53 0.62 9.06
C LEU A 423 -8.05 0.75 8.96
N ALA A 424 -8.54 1.98 8.82
CA ALA A 424 -9.95 2.30 8.73
C ALA A 424 -10.38 2.48 7.28
N LYS A 425 -11.47 1.83 6.85
CA LYS A 425 -12.10 2.01 5.54
C LYS A 425 -13.20 3.07 5.66
N ILE A 426 -12.84 4.34 5.60
CA ILE A 426 -13.78 5.46 5.79
C ILE A 426 -14.78 5.50 4.62
N PRO A 427 -16.12 5.41 4.87
CA PRO A 427 -17.12 5.26 3.82
C PRO A 427 -17.45 6.59 3.13
N VAL A 428 -16.45 7.19 2.48
CA VAL A 428 -16.52 8.43 1.72
C VAL A 428 -15.94 8.23 0.33
N LYS A 429 -16.34 9.06 -0.63
CA LYS A 429 -15.89 8.93 -2.02
C LYS A 429 -14.65 9.76 -2.34
N ASN A 430 -14.54 10.90 -1.67
CA ASN A 430 -13.47 11.84 -1.94
C ASN A 430 -12.47 11.84 -0.77
N PRO A 431 -11.16 11.81 -1.04
CA PRO A 431 -10.15 11.69 0.03
C PRO A 431 -10.24 12.76 1.12
N TRP A 432 -10.56 14.00 0.76
CA TRP A 432 -10.70 15.10 1.72
C TRP A 432 -11.92 14.97 2.65
N GLU A 433 -12.87 14.11 2.33
CA GLU A 433 -14.07 13.88 3.15
C GLU A 433 -13.78 13.05 4.41
N ILE A 434 -12.58 12.43 4.50
CA ILE A 434 -12.20 11.66 5.70
C ILE A 434 -12.20 12.53 6.96
N PHE A 435 -11.89 13.81 6.86
CA PHE A 435 -11.87 14.72 8.01
C PHE A 435 -13.26 14.94 8.64
N ALA A 436 -14.34 14.60 7.95
CA ALA A 436 -15.66 14.55 8.57
C ALA A 436 -15.80 13.36 9.56
N TYR A 437 -15.01 12.31 9.39
CA TYR A 437 -14.93 11.16 10.30
C TYR A 437 -13.78 11.30 11.31
N LEU A 438 -12.74 12.02 10.93
CA LEU A 438 -11.51 12.21 11.69
C LEU A 438 -11.25 13.71 11.92
N PRO A 439 -12.10 14.39 12.73
CA PRO A 439 -11.94 15.80 13.05
C PRO A 439 -10.87 16.01 14.13
N PHE A 440 -9.61 15.73 13.82
CA PHE A 440 -8.51 15.76 14.78
C PHE A 440 -7.96 17.15 15.11
N GLY A 441 -8.11 18.14 14.19
CA GLY A 441 -7.59 19.49 14.33
C GLY A 441 -8.38 20.40 15.30
N ASN A 442 -8.32 21.71 15.07
CA ASN A 442 -8.97 22.76 15.89
C ASN A 442 -8.36 22.92 17.29
N TRP A 443 -7.05 22.74 17.38
CA TRP A 443 -6.24 23.00 18.58
C TRP A 443 -4.89 23.60 18.11
N ASN A 444 -4.29 24.45 18.95
CA ASN A 444 -3.10 25.22 18.59
C ASN A 444 -3.23 25.82 17.18
N GLU A 445 -2.24 25.61 16.30
CA GLU A 445 -2.26 26.08 14.93
C GLU A 445 -2.85 25.07 13.93
N CYS A 446 -3.31 23.90 14.41
CA CYS A 446 -3.94 22.89 13.53
C CYS A 446 -5.33 23.36 13.07
N PRO A 447 -5.60 23.44 11.76
CA PRO A 447 -6.85 23.96 11.23
C PRO A 447 -8.09 23.17 11.67
N ASP A 448 -9.25 23.84 11.62
CA ASP A 448 -10.53 23.16 11.87
C ASP A 448 -10.93 22.23 10.71
N THR A 449 -11.90 21.34 10.97
CA THR A 449 -12.36 20.37 9.97
C THR A 449 -12.76 20.99 8.61
N PRO A 450 -13.52 22.10 8.54
CA PRO A 450 -13.82 22.75 7.26
C PRO A 450 -12.58 23.21 6.48
N ASP A 451 -11.54 23.67 7.16
CA ASP A 451 -10.29 24.13 6.54
C ASP A 451 -9.40 22.93 6.14
N LEU A 452 -9.32 21.90 6.98
CA LEU A 452 -8.68 20.62 6.62
C LEU A 452 -9.29 20.03 5.34
N MET A 453 -10.61 19.96 5.26
CA MET A 453 -11.31 19.47 4.08
C MET A 453 -11.05 20.34 2.83
N ALA A 454 -11.00 21.65 3.00
CA ALA A 454 -10.79 22.58 1.89
C ALA A 454 -9.36 22.48 1.33
N VAL A 455 -8.37 22.46 2.21
CA VAL A 455 -6.95 22.35 1.85
C VAL A 455 -6.65 20.99 1.24
N ALA A 456 -7.11 19.91 1.86
CA ALA A 456 -6.91 18.55 1.32
C ALA A 456 -7.58 18.38 -0.06
N LYS A 457 -8.76 18.98 -0.28
CA LYS A 457 -9.39 18.99 -1.61
C LYS A 457 -8.54 19.74 -2.63
N TYR A 458 -8.02 20.91 -2.29
CA TYR A 458 -7.18 21.70 -3.18
C TYR A 458 -5.89 20.94 -3.54
N TRP A 459 -5.21 20.37 -2.56
CA TRP A 459 -3.99 19.58 -2.81
C TRP A 459 -4.25 18.29 -3.59
N PHE A 460 -5.40 17.64 -3.36
CA PHE A 460 -5.80 16.52 -4.19
C PHE A 460 -6.02 16.95 -5.66
N GLU A 461 -6.73 18.05 -5.89
CA GLU A 461 -7.01 18.57 -7.23
C GLU A 461 -5.73 19.07 -7.94
N GLN A 462 -4.71 19.54 -7.21
CA GLN A 462 -3.49 20.07 -7.78
C GLN A 462 -2.37 19.02 -7.92
N HIS A 463 -2.27 18.08 -6.98
CA HIS A 463 -1.12 17.19 -6.83
C HIS A 463 -1.51 15.72 -6.68
N GLY A 464 -2.78 15.39 -6.54
CA GLY A 464 -3.25 14.05 -6.23
C GLY A 464 -2.95 13.61 -4.78
N ALA A 465 -2.63 14.56 -3.89
CA ALA A 465 -2.29 14.26 -2.50
C ALA A 465 -3.51 13.72 -1.74
N ILE A 466 -3.36 12.56 -1.10
CA ILE A 466 -4.41 11.84 -0.37
C ILE A 466 -3.98 11.74 1.10
N PRO A 467 -4.80 12.17 2.07
CA PRO A 467 -4.53 11.90 3.48
C PRO A 467 -4.46 10.38 3.71
N ALA A 468 -3.41 9.91 4.34
CA ALA A 468 -3.07 8.50 4.37
C ALA A 468 -2.81 7.92 5.77
N ALA A 469 -2.08 8.66 6.62
CA ALA A 469 -1.76 8.24 7.98
C ALA A 469 -1.90 9.41 8.96
N MET A 470 -2.24 9.12 10.23
CA MET A 470 -2.42 10.16 11.24
C MET A 470 -2.30 9.67 12.69
N SER A 471 -1.94 10.62 13.55
CA SER A 471 -2.09 10.60 15.01
C SER A 471 -2.93 11.80 15.47
N HIS A 472 -2.86 12.18 16.75
CA HIS A 472 -3.51 13.41 17.24
C HIS A 472 -2.81 14.68 16.75
N ASP A 473 -1.50 14.62 16.50
CA ASP A 473 -0.62 15.75 16.18
C ASP A 473 0.09 15.61 14.83
N GLU A 474 -0.01 14.43 14.18
CA GLU A 474 0.64 14.15 12.91
C GLU A 474 -0.38 13.83 11.82
N LEU A 475 -0.06 14.23 10.61
CA LEU A 475 -0.84 13.92 9.40
C LEU A 475 0.10 13.71 8.22
N GLU A 476 -0.07 12.60 7.52
CA GLU A 476 0.68 12.33 6.30
C GLU A 476 -0.24 12.20 5.10
N PHE A 477 0.23 12.76 3.98
CA PHE A 477 -0.41 12.60 2.67
C PHE A 477 0.48 11.77 1.76
N GLU A 478 -0.14 10.87 1.02
CA GLU A 478 0.52 10.15 -0.06
C GLU A 478 0.24 10.85 -1.40
N LEU A 479 1.26 10.91 -2.25
CA LEU A 479 1.19 11.46 -3.60
C LEU A 479 1.48 10.38 -4.64
N PRO A 480 0.82 10.44 -5.81
CA PRO A 480 1.12 9.51 -6.90
C PRO A 480 2.53 9.71 -7.50
N THR A 481 3.08 10.89 -7.38
CA THR A 481 4.43 11.28 -7.82
C THR A 481 4.89 12.52 -7.07
N PRO A 482 6.21 12.72 -6.89
CA PRO A 482 6.73 13.97 -6.38
C PRO A 482 6.27 15.17 -7.21
N ILE A 483 6.12 16.32 -6.58
CA ILE A 483 5.82 17.57 -7.30
C ILE A 483 7.00 18.03 -8.15
N SER A 484 6.76 18.89 -9.15
CA SER A 484 7.87 19.41 -9.95
C SER A 484 8.75 20.37 -9.15
N LYS A 485 10.04 20.33 -9.39
CA LYS A 485 11.02 21.21 -8.70
C LYS A 485 10.69 22.69 -8.80
N GLU A 486 10.09 23.13 -9.93
CA GLU A 486 9.71 24.53 -10.16
C GLU A 486 8.56 24.99 -9.25
N ARG A 487 7.73 24.04 -8.78
CA ARG A 487 6.60 24.34 -7.89
C ARG A 487 6.90 24.08 -6.42
N ALA A 488 8.03 23.46 -6.12
CA ALA A 488 8.34 22.99 -4.78
C ALA A 488 8.31 24.13 -3.72
N MET A 489 8.90 25.28 -4.03
CA MET A 489 8.90 26.42 -3.12
C MET A 489 7.48 26.99 -2.90
N GLU A 490 6.65 27.05 -3.95
CA GLU A 490 5.25 27.49 -3.82
C GLU A 490 4.49 26.58 -2.85
N VAL A 491 4.63 25.26 -3.03
CA VAL A 491 3.94 24.26 -2.19
C VAL A 491 4.52 24.24 -0.76
N ALA A 492 5.83 24.42 -0.59
CA ALA A 492 6.43 24.51 0.74
C ALA A 492 5.89 25.72 1.53
N VAL A 493 5.69 26.84 0.87
CA VAL A 493 5.06 28.04 1.47
C VAL A 493 3.58 27.77 1.83
N GLU A 494 2.84 27.06 0.98
CA GLU A 494 1.48 26.62 1.30
C GLU A 494 1.46 25.71 2.53
N GLN A 495 2.39 24.74 2.60
CA GLN A 495 2.50 23.81 3.73
C GLN A 495 2.90 24.50 5.03
N TYR A 496 3.84 25.43 4.97
CA TYR A 496 4.22 26.25 6.13
C TYR A 496 3.05 27.13 6.63
N GLY A 497 2.25 27.68 5.71
CA GLY A 497 1.02 28.37 6.10
C GLY A 497 0.03 27.46 6.82
N PHE A 498 -0.09 26.21 6.37
CA PHE A 498 -1.00 25.21 6.92
C PHE A 498 -0.51 24.62 8.26
N CYS A 499 0.78 24.38 8.38
CA CYS A 499 1.45 23.81 9.57
C CYS A 499 2.75 24.57 9.82
N PRO A 500 2.74 25.56 10.70
CA PRO A 500 3.91 26.41 10.95
C PRO A 500 5.06 25.69 11.65
N ASP A 501 4.77 24.59 12.34
CA ASP A 501 5.78 23.82 13.07
C ASP A 501 6.73 23.03 12.15
N LEU A 502 6.48 23.04 10.83
CA LEU A 502 7.38 22.45 9.82
C LEU A 502 8.75 23.15 9.72
N ASP A 503 8.90 24.39 10.23
CA ASP A 503 10.16 25.12 10.25
C ASP A 503 11.11 24.66 11.38
N GLN A 504 10.63 23.87 12.32
CA GLN A 504 11.42 23.34 13.45
C GLN A 504 12.35 22.18 13.05
N ASN A 505 12.38 21.79 11.77
CA ASN A 505 13.38 20.85 11.25
C ASN A 505 14.80 21.42 11.41
N GLU A 506 15.79 20.53 11.61
CA GLU A 506 17.19 20.86 11.99
C GLU A 506 17.84 22.00 11.16
N ASP A 507 17.40 22.24 9.93
CA ASP A 507 17.92 23.26 9.02
C ASP A 507 17.06 24.52 8.93
N GLY A 508 15.89 24.58 9.55
CA GLY A 508 15.09 25.77 9.85
C GLY A 508 14.66 26.65 8.67
N SER A 509 14.55 26.14 7.46
CA SER A 509 14.11 26.93 6.31
C SER A 509 13.03 26.22 5.46
N ILE A 510 12.12 27.03 4.93
CA ILE A 510 11.11 26.55 3.97
C ILE A 510 11.77 26.03 2.67
N GLY A 511 12.98 26.50 2.36
CA GLY A 511 13.77 26.03 1.24
C GLY A 511 14.20 24.57 1.40
N SER A 512 14.56 24.13 2.61
CA SER A 512 14.87 22.72 2.83
C SER A 512 13.62 21.85 2.70
N LEU A 513 12.46 22.31 3.19
CA LEU A 513 11.18 21.64 2.93
C LEU A 513 10.87 21.56 1.43
N ALA A 514 11.07 22.64 0.69
CA ALA A 514 10.88 22.62 -0.76
C ALA A 514 11.79 21.61 -1.46
N ASP A 515 13.03 21.45 -0.96
CA ASP A 515 13.97 20.45 -1.50
C ASP A 515 13.55 19.01 -1.16
N VAL A 516 12.89 18.76 -0.02
CA VAL A 516 12.23 17.48 0.29
C VAL A 516 11.07 17.22 -0.68
N LEU A 517 10.16 18.17 -0.86
CA LEU A 517 8.88 17.97 -1.55
C LEU A 517 9.00 17.55 -3.02
N TRP A 518 10.00 18.03 -3.76
CA TRP A 518 10.17 17.65 -5.16
C TRP A 518 10.82 16.27 -5.34
N GLN A 519 11.31 15.66 -4.26
CA GLN A 519 11.93 14.34 -4.24
C GLN A 519 11.02 13.28 -3.62
N SER A 520 9.93 13.68 -2.92
CA SER A 520 9.15 12.85 -2.02
C SER A 520 7.74 12.57 -2.53
N THR A 521 7.24 11.38 -2.22
CA THR A 521 5.85 10.96 -2.45
C THR A 521 5.00 10.98 -1.17
N VAL A 522 5.61 11.27 -0.02
CA VAL A 522 4.92 11.45 1.25
C VAL A 522 5.16 12.88 1.75
N TRP A 523 4.07 13.57 2.10
CA TRP A 523 4.11 14.83 2.81
C TRP A 523 3.79 14.59 4.27
N TYR A 524 4.60 15.13 5.18
CA TYR A 524 4.47 14.99 6.62
C TYR A 524 4.16 16.33 7.27
N PHE A 525 3.22 16.33 8.21
CA PHE A 525 2.81 17.47 9.01
C PHE A 525 2.79 17.08 10.48
N TRP A 526 3.28 17.96 11.33
CA TRP A 526 3.25 17.80 12.77
C TRP A 526 2.97 19.15 13.44
N TRP A 527 2.11 19.15 14.42
CA TRP A 527 1.73 20.33 15.20
C TRP A 527 2.10 20.12 16.67
N ASP A 528 2.83 21.14 17.30
CA ASP A 528 3.22 21.12 18.72
C ASP A 528 2.06 21.49 19.65
#